data_7c000fbc4c9d5172ae36a4bd0db79496
#
_entry.id   7c000fbc4c9d5172ae36a4bd0db79496
#
_cell.length_a   1.000
_cell.length_b   1.000
_cell.length_c   1.000
_cell.angle_alpha   90.00
_cell.angle_beta   90.00
_cell.angle_gamma   90.00
#
_symmetry.space_group_name_H-M   'P 1'
#
loop_
_entity.id
_entity.type
_entity.pdbx_description
1 polymer ?
#
loop_
_entity_poly.entity_id
_entity_poly.type
_entity_poly.pdbx_seq_one_letter_code
_entity_poly.pdbx_strand_id
1 'polypeptide(L)'
;MNTDLEKLVFKWITTETNKVDVSGDFYCQTRDVFEARNDKMPEELIKKGLDDSLAYLVYAMAGELGNNAFDHNVGNWPNIMGAFYAFDYDGKDGIIIIADRGVGVLNSLRKAVPDLKDDLDALEMAFTKKISSRVLENRGNGLKFVRGNVSKNNLLLEFFSGNAKADLNHEMKISVSDQIVAGCLVILKFQNI
;
A
#
# COMPACT_ATOMS: atom_id res chain seq x y z
N MET A 1 -13.11 -0.06 14.09
CA MET A 1 -12.30 0.42 12.95
C MET A 1 -11.25 1.39 13.48
N ASN A 2 -9.97 1.11 13.30
CA ASN A 2 -8.90 1.83 14.02
C ASN A 2 -8.60 3.19 13.37
N THR A 3 -9.45 4.19 13.64
CA THR A 3 -9.33 5.56 13.14
C THR A 3 -8.03 6.25 13.57
N ASP A 4 -7.38 5.77 14.63
CA ASP A 4 -6.15 6.38 15.16
C ASP A 4 -4.93 6.00 14.32
N LEU A 5 -4.85 4.77 13.80
CA LEU A 5 -3.81 4.39 12.84
C LEU A 5 -3.94 5.14 11.51
N GLU A 6 -5.17 5.35 11.04
CA GLU A 6 -5.41 6.14 9.82
C GLU A 6 -4.96 7.59 10.02
N LYS A 7 -5.32 8.24 11.12
CA LYS A 7 -4.86 9.60 11.45
C LYS A 7 -3.33 9.65 11.54
N LEU A 8 -2.72 8.64 12.15
CA LEU A 8 -1.28 8.57 12.32
C LEU A 8 -0.56 8.50 10.96
N VAL A 9 -0.99 7.63 10.05
CA VAL A 9 -0.37 7.52 8.73
C VAL A 9 -0.61 8.75 7.87
N PHE A 10 -1.80 9.34 7.89
CA PHE A 10 -2.05 10.60 7.18
C PHE A 10 -1.14 11.72 7.70
N LYS A 11 -0.98 11.83 9.02
CA LYS A 11 -0.01 12.77 9.60
C LYS A 11 1.40 12.46 9.13
N TRP A 12 1.82 11.18 9.16
CA TRP A 12 3.17 10.77 8.75
C TRP A 12 3.44 11.11 7.29
N ILE A 13 2.51 10.82 6.37
CA ILE A 13 2.72 11.00 4.94
C ILE A 13 2.62 12.47 4.48
N THR A 14 1.88 13.33 5.20
CA THR A 14 1.70 14.74 4.87
C THR A 14 2.63 15.69 5.64
N THR A 15 3.33 15.21 6.68
CA THR A 15 4.26 16.02 7.47
C THR A 15 5.47 16.47 6.62
N GLU A 16 5.98 17.67 6.85
CA GLU A 16 7.22 18.16 6.24
C GLU A 16 8.39 17.18 6.50
N THR A 17 9.27 17.02 5.52
CA THR A 17 10.34 16.00 5.53
C THR A 17 11.19 16.00 6.80
N ASN A 18 11.57 17.18 7.29
CA ASN A 18 12.43 17.33 8.46
C ASN A 18 11.72 17.14 9.81
N LYS A 19 10.40 16.89 9.79
CA LYS A 19 9.56 16.70 10.98
C LYS A 19 8.91 15.31 11.03
N VAL A 20 9.19 14.46 10.04
CA VAL A 20 8.62 13.11 9.98
C VAL A 20 9.22 12.25 11.08
N ASP A 21 8.34 11.59 11.84
CA ASP A 21 8.79 10.63 12.84
C ASP A 21 9.22 9.31 12.16
N VAL A 22 10.49 8.99 12.32
CA VAL A 22 11.14 7.76 11.83
C VAL A 22 11.64 6.88 12.97
N SER A 23 11.29 7.23 14.22
CA SER A 23 11.69 6.48 15.41
C SER A 23 10.63 5.48 15.88
N GLY A 24 9.38 5.59 15.38
CA GLY A 24 8.27 4.74 15.80
C GLY A 24 8.37 3.30 15.26
N ASP A 25 7.72 2.38 15.97
CA ASP A 25 7.67 0.97 15.62
C ASP A 25 7.00 0.67 14.27
N PHE A 26 6.25 1.61 13.72
CA PHE A 26 5.63 1.52 12.40
C PHE A 26 6.59 1.90 11.24
N TYR A 27 7.78 2.43 11.52
CA TYR A 27 8.74 2.80 10.47
C TYR A 27 9.63 1.62 10.10
N CYS A 28 9.65 1.28 8.82
CA CYS A 28 10.51 0.26 8.22
C CYS A 28 11.51 0.97 7.30
N GLN A 29 12.73 1.18 7.78
CA GLN A 29 13.78 1.87 7.03
C GLN A 29 14.21 1.09 5.78
N THR A 30 14.23 -0.26 5.89
CA THR A 30 14.66 -1.15 4.81
C THR A 30 13.59 -2.19 4.51
N ARG A 31 13.72 -2.83 3.33
CA ARG A 31 12.86 -3.96 2.95
C ARG A 31 12.93 -5.09 3.98
N ASP A 32 14.12 -5.47 4.41
CA ASP A 32 14.31 -6.57 5.35
C ASP A 32 13.57 -6.33 6.67
N VAL A 33 13.52 -5.08 7.15
CA VAL A 33 12.75 -4.70 8.34
C VAL A 33 11.25 -4.84 8.08
N PHE A 34 10.78 -4.42 6.90
CA PHE A 34 9.38 -4.61 6.50
C PHE A 34 9.02 -6.10 6.41
N GLU A 35 9.82 -6.89 5.69
CA GLU A 35 9.58 -8.33 5.51
C GLU A 35 9.56 -9.06 6.86
N ALA A 36 10.53 -8.80 7.74
CA ALA A 36 10.60 -9.40 9.08
C ALA A 36 9.38 -9.06 9.97
N ARG A 37 8.76 -7.89 9.78
CA ARG A 37 7.52 -7.52 10.49
C ARG A 37 6.30 -8.15 9.83
N ASN A 38 6.25 -8.15 8.50
CA ASN A 38 5.15 -8.74 7.75
C ASN A 38 5.08 -10.26 8.02
N ASP A 39 6.21 -10.96 8.12
CA ASP A 39 6.28 -12.39 8.41
C ASP A 39 5.68 -12.79 9.77
N LYS A 40 5.65 -11.87 10.74
CA LYS A 40 5.03 -12.10 12.04
C LYS A 40 3.51 -11.90 12.04
N MET A 41 3.00 -11.15 11.05
CA MET A 41 1.59 -10.74 11.03
C MET A 41 0.61 -11.92 11.03
N PRO A 42 0.76 -13.00 10.21
CA PRO A 42 -0.19 -14.11 10.20
C PRO A 42 -0.35 -14.75 11.58
N GLU A 43 0.76 -15.04 12.25
CA GLU A 43 0.71 -15.66 13.59
C GLU A 43 0.00 -14.77 14.61
N GLU A 44 0.25 -13.46 14.57
CA GLU A 44 -0.41 -12.49 15.46
C GLU A 44 -1.91 -12.37 15.21
N LEU A 45 -2.33 -12.35 13.93
CA LEU A 45 -3.74 -12.28 13.54
C LEU A 45 -4.49 -13.57 13.91
N ILE A 46 -3.88 -14.73 13.66
CA ILE A 46 -4.45 -16.05 14.01
C ILE A 46 -4.60 -16.20 15.53
N LYS A 47 -3.62 -15.79 16.30
CA LYS A 47 -3.70 -15.77 17.79
C LYS A 47 -4.85 -14.91 18.30
N LYS A 48 -5.23 -13.87 17.58
CA LYS A 48 -6.39 -13.02 17.87
C LYS A 48 -7.70 -13.57 17.30
N GLY A 49 -7.68 -14.74 16.66
CA GLY A 49 -8.87 -15.47 16.17
C GLY A 49 -9.25 -15.20 14.71
N LEU A 50 -8.36 -14.62 13.89
CA LEU A 50 -8.59 -14.52 12.45
C LEU A 50 -8.45 -15.90 11.81
N ASP A 51 -9.30 -16.19 10.78
CA ASP A 51 -9.17 -17.38 9.95
C ASP A 51 -7.79 -17.49 9.31
N ASP A 52 -7.19 -18.68 9.33
CA ASP A 52 -5.83 -18.92 8.84
C ASP A 52 -5.68 -18.52 7.36
N SER A 53 -6.66 -18.90 6.52
CA SER A 53 -6.62 -18.63 5.08
C SER A 53 -6.66 -17.12 4.82
N LEU A 54 -7.49 -16.39 5.57
CA LEU A 54 -7.58 -14.94 5.46
C LEU A 54 -6.31 -14.27 5.99
N ALA A 55 -5.72 -14.75 7.08
CA ALA A 55 -4.48 -14.23 7.64
C ALA A 55 -3.33 -14.33 6.61
N TYR A 56 -3.16 -15.50 5.98
CA TYR A 56 -2.15 -15.68 4.94
C TYR A 56 -2.46 -14.93 3.64
N LEU A 57 -3.73 -14.74 3.31
CA LEU A 57 -4.12 -13.93 2.16
C LEU A 57 -3.73 -12.46 2.36
N VAL A 58 -4.10 -11.85 3.49
CA VAL A 58 -3.78 -10.44 3.76
C VAL A 58 -2.27 -10.24 3.94
N TYR A 59 -1.54 -11.24 4.46
CA TYR A 59 -0.08 -11.27 4.48
C TYR A 59 0.52 -11.20 3.07
N ALA A 60 0.06 -12.04 2.16
CA ALA A 60 0.55 -12.03 0.78
C ALA A 60 0.25 -10.71 0.07
N MET A 61 -0.95 -10.14 0.31
CA MET A 61 -1.32 -8.82 -0.23
C MET A 61 -0.46 -7.70 0.34
N ALA A 62 -0.21 -7.71 1.65
CA ALA A 62 0.70 -6.75 2.30
C ALA A 62 2.12 -6.87 1.76
N GLY A 63 2.61 -8.09 1.53
CA GLY A 63 3.91 -8.34 0.91
C GLY A 63 4.04 -7.71 -0.48
N GLU A 64 3.06 -7.90 -1.35
CA GLU A 64 3.06 -7.27 -2.69
C GLU A 64 3.02 -5.73 -2.60
N LEU A 65 2.17 -5.18 -1.74
CA LEU A 65 2.03 -3.74 -1.57
C LEU A 65 3.29 -3.10 -0.97
N GLY A 66 3.86 -3.71 0.06
CA GLY A 66 5.06 -3.21 0.73
C GLY A 66 6.31 -3.34 -0.14
N ASN A 67 6.47 -4.47 -0.84
CA ASN A 67 7.58 -4.63 -1.78
C ASN A 67 7.54 -3.58 -2.89
N ASN A 68 6.36 -3.20 -3.37
CA ASN A 68 6.23 -2.11 -4.34
C ASN A 68 6.78 -0.78 -3.81
N ALA A 69 6.58 -0.46 -2.53
CA ALA A 69 7.12 0.75 -1.91
C ALA A 69 8.64 0.82 -2.02
N PHE A 70 9.33 -0.32 -1.80
CA PHE A 70 10.79 -0.37 -1.94
C PHE A 70 11.23 -0.47 -3.40
N ASP A 71 10.61 -1.34 -4.18
CA ASP A 71 11.00 -1.64 -5.55
C ASP A 71 10.97 -0.43 -6.49
N HIS A 72 9.95 0.41 -6.37
CA HIS A 72 9.77 1.59 -7.21
C HIS A 72 10.64 2.77 -6.79
N ASN A 73 11.17 2.76 -5.58
CA ASN A 73 11.92 3.86 -4.99
C ASN A 73 13.43 3.59 -4.84
N VAL A 74 13.93 2.41 -5.23
CA VAL A 74 15.37 2.08 -5.12
C VAL A 74 16.22 3.12 -5.84
N GLY A 75 17.10 3.80 -5.07
CA GLY A 75 17.99 4.86 -5.57
C GLY A 75 17.30 6.18 -5.94
N ASN A 76 15.99 6.31 -5.73
CA ASN A 76 15.20 7.48 -6.14
C ASN A 76 14.24 7.97 -5.04
N TRP A 77 14.63 7.84 -3.79
CA TRP A 77 13.82 8.36 -2.68
C TRP A 77 13.88 9.91 -2.67
N PRO A 78 12.80 10.61 -3.03
CA PRO A 78 12.79 12.07 -3.07
C PRO A 78 12.68 12.69 -1.69
N ASN A 79 12.33 11.90 -0.70
CA ASN A 79 12.05 12.32 0.66
C ASN A 79 12.75 11.35 1.65
N ILE A 80 12.02 10.76 2.57
CA ILE A 80 12.54 9.80 3.53
C ILE A 80 12.52 8.39 2.93
N MET A 81 13.64 7.68 3.00
CA MET A 81 13.75 6.28 2.60
C MET A 81 12.96 5.41 3.57
N GLY A 82 12.28 4.39 3.04
CA GLY A 82 11.54 3.42 3.85
C GLY A 82 10.04 3.64 3.82
N ALA A 83 9.34 2.79 4.57
CA ALA A 83 7.89 2.75 4.57
C ALA A 83 7.32 2.82 5.99
N PHE A 84 6.13 3.39 6.11
CA PHE A 84 5.24 3.19 7.22
C PHE A 84 4.54 1.84 7.04
N TYR A 85 4.57 0.99 8.06
CA TYR A 85 3.87 -0.28 8.08
C TYR A 85 3.23 -0.51 9.45
N ALA A 86 1.93 -0.70 9.47
CA ALA A 86 1.18 -1.03 10.68
C ALA A 86 0.03 -1.97 10.34
N PHE A 87 -0.35 -2.81 11.27
CA PHE A 87 -1.57 -3.61 11.22
C PHE A 87 -2.20 -3.72 12.60
N ASP A 88 -3.51 -3.91 12.64
CA ASP A 88 -4.26 -4.20 13.85
C ASP A 88 -5.48 -5.07 13.52
N TYR A 89 -5.90 -5.85 14.52
CA TYR A 89 -7.10 -6.68 14.46
C TYR A 89 -7.68 -6.79 15.86
N ASP A 90 -8.95 -6.46 16.02
CA ASP A 90 -9.64 -6.42 17.32
C ASP A 90 -10.46 -7.69 17.63
N GLY A 91 -10.35 -8.73 16.81
CA GLY A 91 -11.13 -9.96 16.87
C GLY A 91 -12.32 -9.97 15.91
N LYS A 92 -12.64 -8.86 15.27
CA LYS A 92 -13.71 -8.71 14.29
C LYS A 92 -13.24 -7.95 13.05
N ASP A 93 -12.74 -6.74 13.25
CA ASP A 93 -12.31 -5.83 12.19
C ASP A 93 -10.79 -5.74 12.16
N GLY A 94 -10.20 -5.86 10.97
CA GLY A 94 -8.77 -5.76 10.76
C GLY A 94 -8.41 -4.64 9.79
N ILE A 95 -7.20 -4.11 9.98
CA ILE A 95 -6.62 -3.07 9.14
C ILE A 95 -5.13 -3.32 8.91
N ILE A 96 -4.67 -3.12 7.69
CA ILE A 96 -3.25 -3.05 7.33
C ILE A 96 -3.02 -1.72 6.64
N ILE A 97 -1.99 -1.00 7.05
CA ILE A 97 -1.61 0.29 6.49
C ILE A 97 -0.16 0.22 6.02
N ILE A 98 0.07 0.63 4.77
CA ILE A 98 1.39 0.74 4.18
C ILE A 98 1.48 2.09 3.49
N ALA A 99 2.53 2.84 3.77
CA ALA A 99 2.77 4.10 3.08
C ALA A 99 4.26 4.32 2.82
N ASP A 100 4.57 4.96 1.70
CA ASP A 100 5.91 5.43 1.36
C ASP A 100 5.88 6.91 0.96
N ARG A 101 7.02 7.56 1.08
CA ARG A 101 7.21 8.95 0.66
C ARG A 101 8.11 9.03 -0.57
N GLY A 102 7.88 8.09 -1.48
CA GLY A 102 8.65 7.91 -2.70
C GLY A 102 8.13 8.73 -3.89
N VAL A 103 8.40 8.22 -5.09
CA VAL A 103 8.10 8.94 -6.35
C VAL A 103 6.63 8.92 -6.75
N GLY A 104 5.81 8.06 -6.14
CA GLY A 104 4.41 7.85 -6.52
C GLY A 104 4.22 7.05 -7.81
N VAL A 105 2.96 6.68 -8.07
CA VAL A 105 2.61 5.79 -9.20
C VAL A 105 2.86 6.48 -10.54
N LEU A 106 2.45 7.73 -10.70
CA LEU A 106 2.58 8.47 -11.95
C LEU A 106 4.04 8.56 -12.41
N ASN A 107 4.94 9.03 -11.54
CA ASN A 107 6.35 9.18 -11.88
C ASN A 107 7.05 7.82 -12.08
N SER A 108 6.61 6.79 -11.35
CA SER A 108 7.10 5.43 -11.55
C SER A 108 6.71 4.87 -12.93
N LEU A 109 5.45 5.02 -13.34
CA LEU A 109 4.95 4.51 -14.61
C LEU A 109 5.39 5.32 -15.83
N ARG A 110 5.63 6.62 -15.70
CA ARG A 110 6.14 7.46 -16.80
C ARG A 110 7.49 7.00 -17.37
N LYS A 111 8.25 6.23 -16.60
CA LYS A 111 9.48 5.58 -17.12
C LYS A 111 9.19 4.60 -18.27
N ALA A 112 8.02 3.94 -18.24
CA ALA A 112 7.58 2.99 -19.26
C ALA A 112 6.50 3.55 -20.20
N VAL A 113 5.75 4.54 -19.76
CA VAL A 113 4.64 5.21 -20.46
C VAL A 113 4.79 6.72 -20.31
N PRO A 114 5.66 7.37 -21.13
CA PRO A 114 5.98 8.81 -20.98
C PRO A 114 4.77 9.74 -21.09
N ASP A 115 3.79 9.36 -21.93
CA ASP A 115 2.61 10.19 -22.24
C ASP A 115 1.47 10.05 -21.21
N LEU A 116 1.73 9.40 -20.08
CA LEU A 116 0.73 9.26 -19.02
C LEU A 116 0.35 10.62 -18.44
N LYS A 117 -0.95 10.97 -18.47
CA LYS A 117 -1.42 12.35 -18.26
C LYS A 117 -1.30 12.79 -16.80
N ASP A 118 -1.96 12.07 -15.90
CA ASP A 118 -2.14 12.47 -14.50
C ASP A 118 -2.17 11.26 -13.55
N ASP A 119 -2.37 11.54 -12.25
CA ASP A 119 -2.39 10.52 -11.21
C ASP A 119 -3.61 9.59 -11.32
N LEU A 120 -4.76 10.05 -11.89
CA LEU A 120 -5.94 9.21 -12.07
C LEU A 120 -5.67 8.16 -13.15
N ASP A 121 -5.19 8.58 -14.32
CA ASP A 121 -4.80 7.69 -15.41
C ASP A 121 -3.73 6.68 -14.93
N ALA A 122 -2.80 7.14 -14.08
CA ALA A 122 -1.74 6.32 -13.52
C ALA A 122 -2.30 5.22 -12.60
N LEU A 123 -3.21 5.54 -11.70
CA LEU A 123 -3.83 4.55 -10.82
C LEU A 123 -4.69 3.56 -11.63
N GLU A 124 -5.50 4.04 -12.57
CA GLU A 124 -6.27 3.15 -13.44
C GLU A 124 -5.38 2.16 -14.18
N MET A 125 -4.30 2.66 -14.75
CA MET A 125 -3.34 1.83 -15.47
C MET A 125 -2.65 0.81 -14.56
N ALA A 126 -2.22 1.21 -13.36
CA ALA A 126 -1.54 0.35 -12.40
C ALA A 126 -2.40 -0.86 -11.98
N PHE A 127 -3.70 -0.66 -11.81
CA PHE A 127 -4.63 -1.72 -11.40
C PHE A 127 -5.23 -2.53 -12.55
N THR A 128 -5.18 -2.02 -13.81
CA THR A 128 -5.87 -2.66 -14.95
C THR A 128 -4.92 -3.27 -15.97
N LYS A 129 -3.77 -2.63 -16.24
CA LYS A 129 -2.83 -3.06 -17.28
C LYS A 129 -1.64 -3.82 -16.71
N LYS A 130 -1.09 -4.76 -17.47
CA LYS A 130 0.17 -5.44 -17.14
C LYS A 130 1.33 -4.55 -17.57
N ILE A 131 1.67 -3.56 -16.76
CA ILE A 131 2.80 -2.67 -17.01
C ILE A 131 3.70 -2.72 -15.77
N SER A 132 4.99 -2.96 -16.00
CA SER A 132 6.03 -2.80 -15.00
C SER A 132 6.94 -1.66 -15.44
N SER A 133 7.28 -0.76 -14.53
CA SER A 133 8.34 0.24 -14.78
C SER A 133 9.72 -0.42 -15.01
N ARG A 134 9.83 -1.72 -14.75
CA ARG A 134 11.00 -2.57 -15.03
C ARG A 134 10.76 -3.35 -16.31
N VAL A 135 11.17 -2.78 -17.44
CA VAL A 135 10.99 -3.33 -18.80
C VAL A 135 11.59 -4.74 -18.98
N LEU A 136 12.53 -5.14 -18.15
CA LEU A 136 13.26 -6.42 -18.23
C LEU A 136 12.72 -7.53 -17.32
N GLU A 137 11.80 -7.24 -16.38
CA GLU A 137 11.24 -8.24 -15.49
C GLU A 137 9.77 -8.51 -15.83
N ASN A 138 9.41 -9.78 -15.95
CA ASN A 138 8.02 -10.25 -16.19
C ASN A 138 7.10 -9.99 -14.96
N ARG A 139 7.38 -8.94 -14.16
CA ARG A 139 6.65 -8.48 -13.01
C ARG A 139 5.57 -7.47 -13.46
N GLY A 140 4.66 -7.08 -12.63
CA GLY A 140 3.56 -6.15 -12.92
C GLY A 140 2.18 -6.77 -12.70
N ASN A 141 2.12 -7.87 -11.93
CA ASN A 141 0.87 -8.53 -11.57
C ASN A 141 0.45 -8.30 -10.09
N GLY A 142 1.32 -7.68 -9.26
CA GLY A 142 1.06 -7.52 -7.82
C GLY A 142 -0.22 -6.76 -7.51
N LEU A 143 -0.42 -5.57 -8.10
CA LEU A 143 -1.65 -4.80 -7.89
C LEU A 143 -2.89 -5.47 -8.51
N LYS A 144 -2.76 -6.29 -9.56
CA LYS A 144 -3.86 -7.10 -10.09
C LYS A 144 -4.21 -8.27 -9.17
N PHE A 145 -3.19 -8.91 -8.60
CA PHE A 145 -3.39 -9.93 -7.56
C PHE A 145 -4.14 -9.33 -6.37
N VAL A 146 -3.73 -8.17 -5.89
CA VAL A 146 -4.40 -7.43 -4.82
C VAL A 146 -5.85 -7.12 -5.20
N ARG A 147 -6.08 -6.49 -6.36
CA ARG A 147 -7.43 -6.14 -6.84
C ARG A 147 -8.34 -7.36 -6.94
N GLY A 148 -7.84 -8.46 -7.52
CA GLY A 148 -8.60 -9.69 -7.69
C GLY A 148 -9.00 -10.33 -6.36
N ASN A 149 -8.15 -10.23 -5.33
CA ASN A 149 -8.43 -10.77 -4.01
C ASN A 149 -9.33 -9.85 -3.17
N VAL A 150 -9.20 -8.53 -3.30
CA VAL A 150 -10.14 -7.58 -2.68
C VAL A 150 -11.57 -7.89 -3.09
N SER A 151 -11.81 -8.00 -4.40
CA SER A 151 -13.16 -8.29 -4.93
C SER A 151 -13.72 -9.65 -4.51
N LYS A 152 -12.88 -10.68 -4.45
CA LYS A 152 -13.33 -12.07 -4.16
C LYS A 152 -13.60 -12.33 -2.68
N ASN A 153 -12.93 -11.60 -1.79
CA ASN A 153 -12.92 -11.92 -0.36
C ASN A 153 -13.59 -10.84 0.51
N ASN A 154 -14.44 -10.00 -0.07
CA ASN A 154 -15.15 -8.91 0.63
C ASN A 154 -14.21 -7.97 1.40
N LEU A 155 -13.02 -7.72 0.86
CA LEU A 155 -12.07 -6.79 1.43
C LEU A 155 -12.36 -5.38 0.94
N LEU A 156 -11.84 -4.39 1.65
CA LEU A 156 -11.87 -2.99 1.22
C LEU A 156 -10.44 -2.48 1.12
N LEU A 157 -10.09 -1.83 0.02
CA LEU A 157 -8.77 -1.24 -0.14
C LEU A 157 -8.90 0.19 -0.67
N GLU A 158 -8.26 1.11 0.04
CA GLU A 158 -8.07 2.49 -0.40
C GLU A 158 -6.60 2.67 -0.77
N PHE A 159 -6.35 3.15 -1.98
CA PHE A 159 -4.99 3.40 -2.47
C PHE A 159 -4.87 4.85 -2.92
N PHE A 160 -3.91 5.58 -2.36
CA PHE A 160 -3.66 6.99 -2.67
C PHE A 160 -2.29 7.16 -3.31
N SER A 161 -2.18 7.98 -4.35
CA SER A 161 -0.91 8.44 -4.90
C SER A 161 -1.10 9.77 -5.64
N GLY A 162 -0.26 10.74 -5.38
CA GLY A 162 -0.44 12.09 -5.89
C GLY A 162 -1.77 12.70 -5.41
N ASN A 163 -2.57 13.20 -6.34
CA ASN A 163 -3.90 13.72 -6.08
C ASN A 163 -5.03 12.72 -6.41
N ALA A 164 -4.71 11.44 -6.60
CA ALA A 164 -5.68 10.41 -6.95
C ALA A 164 -5.88 9.39 -5.83
N LYS A 165 -7.10 8.86 -5.77
CA LYS A 165 -7.53 7.77 -4.90
C LYS A 165 -8.21 6.68 -5.70
N ALA A 166 -7.85 5.43 -5.43
CA ALA A 166 -8.59 4.25 -5.89
C ALA A 166 -9.26 3.58 -4.68
N ASP A 167 -10.59 3.46 -4.75
CA ASP A 167 -11.41 2.69 -3.83
C ASP A 167 -11.74 1.34 -4.46
N LEU A 168 -11.29 0.25 -3.86
CA LEU A 168 -11.52 -1.10 -4.32
C LEU A 168 -12.36 -1.86 -3.29
N ASN A 169 -13.42 -2.46 -3.81
CA ASN A 169 -14.25 -3.46 -3.15
C ASN A 169 -14.68 -4.50 -4.21
N HIS A 170 -15.96 -4.77 -4.40
CA HIS A 170 -16.44 -5.56 -5.56
C HIS A 170 -16.16 -4.85 -6.89
N GLU A 171 -16.14 -3.52 -6.88
CA GLU A 171 -15.81 -2.65 -8.00
C GLU A 171 -14.57 -1.81 -7.67
N MET A 172 -13.99 -1.19 -8.69
CA MET A 172 -12.92 -0.22 -8.54
C MET A 172 -13.42 1.15 -8.99
N LYS A 173 -13.31 2.13 -8.11
CA LYS A 173 -13.61 3.53 -8.40
C LYS A 173 -12.35 4.37 -8.22
N ILE A 174 -12.01 5.18 -9.23
CA ILE A 174 -10.92 6.15 -9.15
C ILE A 174 -11.51 7.55 -9.10
N SER A 175 -10.97 8.38 -8.23
CA SER A 175 -11.43 9.75 -8.00
C SER A 175 -10.26 10.65 -7.61
N VAL A 176 -10.48 11.95 -7.72
CA VAL A 176 -9.57 12.94 -7.13
C VAL A 176 -9.65 12.82 -5.61
N SER A 177 -8.50 12.82 -4.96
CA SER A 177 -8.37 12.79 -3.51
C SER A 177 -8.35 14.20 -2.95
N ASP A 178 -9.03 14.41 -1.82
CA ASP A 178 -8.94 15.66 -1.04
C ASP A 178 -7.55 15.82 -0.35
N GLN A 179 -6.78 14.73 -0.30
CA GLN A 179 -5.43 14.71 0.26
C GLN A 179 -4.40 14.45 -0.84
N ILE A 180 -3.38 15.30 -0.92
CA ILE A 180 -2.24 15.06 -1.80
C ILE A 180 -1.22 14.22 -1.04
N VAL A 181 -0.88 13.06 -1.60
CA VAL A 181 0.03 12.08 -1.00
C VAL A 181 1.34 12.06 -1.77
N ALA A 182 2.43 12.42 -1.10
CA ALA A 182 3.78 12.23 -1.64
C ALA A 182 4.13 10.73 -1.53
N GLY A 183 4.32 10.04 -2.66
CA GLY A 183 4.50 8.60 -2.71
C GLY A 183 3.18 7.85 -2.82
N CYS A 184 3.01 6.79 -2.02
CA CYS A 184 1.79 5.99 -1.98
C CYS A 184 1.33 5.75 -0.55
N LEU A 185 0.01 5.65 -0.36
CA LEU A 185 -0.63 5.21 0.87
C LEU A 185 -1.66 4.14 0.54
N VAL A 186 -1.61 3.04 1.26
CA VAL A 186 -2.57 1.93 1.15
C VAL A 186 -3.20 1.66 2.51
N ILE A 187 -4.51 1.52 2.51
CA ILE A 187 -5.31 1.10 3.67
C ILE A 187 -6.14 -0.10 3.24
N LEU A 188 -5.78 -1.27 3.73
CA LEU A 188 -6.51 -2.53 3.49
C LEU A 188 -7.31 -2.88 4.74
N LYS A 189 -8.62 -3.06 4.59
CA LYS A 189 -9.55 -3.41 5.68
C LYS A 189 -10.15 -4.78 5.40
N PHE A 190 -10.30 -5.59 6.45
CA PHE A 190 -10.84 -6.95 6.39
C PHE A 190 -11.64 -7.28 7.63
N GLN A 191 -12.52 -8.27 7.53
CA GLN A 191 -13.34 -8.79 8.64
C GLN A 191 -13.25 -10.31 8.66
N ASN A 192 -13.32 -10.88 9.86
CA ASN A 192 -13.50 -12.32 9.99
C ASN A 192 -14.89 -12.70 9.47
N ILE A 193 -14.98 -13.72 8.63
CA ILE A 193 -16.22 -14.19 8.00
C ILE A 193 -16.88 -15.23 8.89
#